data_36c4e839c0a40ca88f50e53cbc006c34
#
_entry.id   36c4e839c0a40ca88f50e53cbc006c34
#
_cell.length_a   1.000
_cell.length_b   1.000
_cell.length_c   1.000
_cell.angle_alpha   90.00
_cell.angle_beta   90.00
_cell.angle_gamma   90.00
#
_symmetry.space_group_name_H-M   'P 1'
#
loop_
_entity.id
_entity.type
_entity.pdbx_description
1 polymer ?
#
loop_
_entity_poly.entity_id
_entity_poly.type
_entity_poly.pdbx_seq_one_letter_code
_entity_poly.pdbx_strand_id
1 'polypeptide(L)'
;AHNGLEALRMMLDHPDFDIILSDINMPEMDGLTLLTKINEMRNPALKCIIVSAYGDMENIRTAMNHGAFDFATKPIDMEDLERTIEKAVEQISFIKEAQKEHHQLEEIQYDLNVAREIQQSILPKQFPPFPQYKQFDLYATMSAAKAVGGDFYDFFLVDDNHLGFTIADVSD
;
A
#
# COMPACT_ATOMS: atom_id res chain seq x y z
N ALA A 1 29.95 4.54 2.44
CA ALA A 1 30.21 3.37 3.29
C ALA A 1 31.46 2.63 2.81
N HIS A 2 32.26 2.13 3.74
CA HIS A 2 33.50 1.41 3.42
C HIS A 2 33.30 -0.11 3.46
N ASN A 3 32.16 -0.56 3.97
CA ASN A 3 31.76 -1.96 4.05
C ASN A 3 30.23 -2.10 4.10
N GLY A 4 29.72 -3.32 3.97
CA GLY A 4 28.29 -3.59 3.97
C GLY A 4 27.60 -3.31 5.31
N LEU A 5 28.30 -3.46 6.44
CA LEU A 5 27.71 -3.18 7.76
C LEU A 5 27.48 -1.69 7.97
N GLU A 6 28.43 -0.86 7.53
CA GLU A 6 28.28 0.60 7.55
C GLU A 6 27.15 1.05 6.60
N ALA A 7 27.09 0.45 5.39
CA ALA A 7 26.01 0.71 4.45
C ALA A 7 24.63 0.43 5.07
N LEU A 8 24.44 -0.71 5.74
CA LEU A 8 23.20 -1.04 6.42
C LEU A 8 22.82 -0.04 7.52
N ARG A 9 23.80 0.43 8.30
CA ARG A 9 23.57 1.47 9.32
C ARG A 9 23.10 2.77 8.68
N MET A 10 23.78 3.22 7.62
CA MET A 10 23.38 4.42 6.87
C MET A 10 21.97 4.30 6.30
N MET A 11 21.58 3.14 5.80
CA MET A 11 20.23 2.90 5.29
C MET A 11 19.16 2.93 6.38
N LEU A 12 19.47 2.50 7.60
CA LEU A 12 18.55 2.59 8.73
C LEU A 12 18.39 4.03 9.22
N ASP A 13 19.48 4.82 9.21
CA ASP A 13 19.47 6.23 9.61
C ASP A 13 18.83 7.14 8.53
N HIS A 14 18.90 6.71 7.26
CA HIS A 14 18.40 7.42 6.08
C HIS A 14 17.61 6.47 5.19
N PRO A 15 16.32 6.27 5.45
CA PRO A 15 15.48 5.30 4.70
C PRO A 15 15.08 5.75 3.28
N ASP A 16 15.54 6.91 2.84
CA ASP A 16 15.24 7.57 1.57
C ASP A 16 16.18 7.17 0.42
N PHE A 17 17.09 6.22 0.65
CA PHE A 17 17.91 5.67 -0.44
C PHE A 17 17.08 4.84 -1.41
N ASP A 18 17.22 5.14 -2.69
CA ASP A 18 16.56 4.44 -3.78
C ASP A 18 17.49 3.45 -4.51
N ILE A 19 18.79 3.80 -4.61
CA ILE A 19 19.78 3.00 -5.34
C ILE A 19 21.03 2.83 -4.48
N ILE A 20 21.54 1.60 -4.46
CA ILE A 20 22.79 1.26 -3.82
C ILE A 20 23.73 0.69 -4.87
N LEU A 21 24.91 1.29 -5.01
CA LEU A 21 26.04 0.70 -5.72
C LEU A 21 26.94 0.02 -4.72
N SER A 22 27.12 -1.29 -4.84
CA SER A 22 27.94 -2.07 -3.90
C SER A 22 29.01 -2.85 -4.62
N ASP A 23 30.25 -2.69 -4.18
CA ASP A 23 31.32 -3.64 -4.53
C ASP A 23 30.99 -5.02 -3.93
N ILE A 24 31.37 -6.09 -4.59
CA ILE A 24 31.29 -7.44 -4.04
C ILE A 24 32.34 -7.63 -2.92
N ASN A 25 33.56 -7.23 -3.18
CA ASN A 25 34.68 -7.48 -2.27
C ASN A 25 34.88 -6.32 -1.29
N MET A 26 34.23 -6.40 -0.15
CA MET A 26 34.32 -5.43 0.93
C MET A 26 34.72 -6.14 2.24
N PRO A 27 35.44 -5.46 3.15
CA PRO A 27 35.78 -6.02 4.46
C PRO A 27 34.51 -6.13 5.34
N GLU A 28 34.55 -6.92 6.39
CA GLU A 28 33.51 -7.13 7.41
C GLU A 28 32.24 -7.75 6.85
N MET A 29 31.57 -7.09 5.91
CA MET A 29 30.39 -7.59 5.20
C MET A 29 30.56 -7.32 3.72
N ASP A 30 30.59 -8.38 2.93
CA ASP A 30 30.71 -8.33 1.47
C ASP A 30 29.40 -7.87 0.79
N GLY A 31 29.47 -7.56 -0.51
CA GLY A 31 28.32 -7.04 -1.27
C GLY A 31 27.21 -8.06 -1.46
N LEU A 32 27.50 -9.35 -1.50
CA LEU A 32 26.47 -10.40 -1.64
C LEU A 32 25.69 -10.58 -0.33
N THR A 33 26.37 -10.50 0.79
CA THR A 33 25.74 -10.52 2.12
C THR A 33 24.90 -9.25 2.32
N LEU A 34 25.41 -8.08 1.93
CA LEU A 34 24.66 -6.83 1.94
C LEU A 34 23.38 -6.92 1.09
N LEU A 35 23.49 -7.43 -0.14
CA LEU A 35 22.36 -7.64 -1.05
C LEU A 35 21.27 -8.53 -0.41
N THR A 36 21.69 -9.61 0.26
CA THR A 36 20.76 -10.48 0.97
C THR A 36 20.00 -9.71 2.07
N LYS A 37 20.70 -8.86 2.83
CA LYS A 37 20.10 -8.04 3.88
C LYS A 37 19.14 -6.96 3.30
N ILE A 38 19.49 -6.36 2.17
CA ILE A 38 18.61 -5.42 1.46
C ILE A 38 17.31 -6.12 1.05
N ASN A 39 17.38 -7.32 0.51
CA ASN A 39 16.22 -8.08 0.09
C ASN A 39 15.31 -8.49 1.27
N GLU A 40 15.89 -8.75 2.45
CA GLU A 40 15.11 -9.00 3.68
C GLU A 40 14.24 -7.79 4.08
N MET A 41 14.61 -6.57 3.69
CA MET A 41 13.82 -5.35 3.96
C MET A 41 12.52 -5.27 3.16
N ARG A 42 12.39 -6.07 2.10
CA ARG A 42 11.20 -6.16 1.23
C ARG A 42 10.73 -4.80 0.67
N ASN A 43 11.68 -3.89 0.42
CA ASN A 43 11.38 -2.63 -0.24
C ASN A 43 11.57 -2.77 -1.77
N PRO A 44 10.48 -2.88 -2.57
CA PRO A 44 10.60 -3.07 -4.02
C PRO A 44 11.15 -1.84 -4.75
N ALA A 45 11.07 -0.66 -4.14
CA ALA A 45 11.62 0.57 -4.70
C ALA A 45 13.13 0.73 -4.47
N LEU A 46 13.74 -0.07 -3.57
CA LEU A 46 15.18 -0.05 -3.34
C LEU A 46 15.88 -0.97 -4.33
N LYS A 47 16.82 -0.45 -5.11
CA LYS A 47 17.58 -1.20 -6.11
C LYS A 47 19.05 -1.32 -5.71
N CYS A 48 19.60 -2.52 -5.82
CA CYS A 48 21.03 -2.76 -5.59
C CYS A 48 21.70 -3.11 -6.92
N ILE A 49 22.71 -2.33 -7.30
CA ILE A 49 23.57 -2.56 -8.45
C ILE A 49 24.93 -3.04 -7.92
N ILE A 50 25.37 -4.18 -8.40
CA ILE A 50 26.64 -4.78 -7.96
C ILE A 50 27.78 -4.33 -8.85
N VAL A 51 28.87 -3.92 -8.24
CA VAL A 51 30.12 -3.58 -8.94
C VAL A 51 31.11 -4.73 -8.74
N SER A 52 31.62 -5.30 -9.85
CA SER A 52 32.51 -6.46 -9.81
C SER A 52 33.77 -6.26 -10.66
N ALA A 53 34.82 -7.03 -10.35
CA ALA A 53 36.00 -7.03 -11.19
C ALA A 53 35.71 -7.72 -12.55
N TYR A 54 36.46 -7.31 -13.59
CA TYR A 54 36.38 -7.97 -14.90
C TYR A 54 36.70 -9.47 -14.78
N GLY A 55 35.80 -10.30 -15.34
CA GLY A 55 35.97 -11.76 -15.31
C GLY A 55 35.34 -12.48 -14.12
N ASP A 56 34.77 -11.78 -13.16
CA ASP A 56 34.14 -12.37 -11.95
C ASP A 56 32.68 -12.82 -12.21
N MET A 57 32.50 -13.62 -13.26
CA MET A 57 31.17 -14.05 -13.75
C MET A 57 30.40 -14.91 -12.75
N GLU A 58 31.09 -15.64 -11.88
CA GLU A 58 30.45 -16.51 -10.87
C GLU A 58 29.75 -15.67 -9.79
N ASN A 59 30.43 -14.65 -9.26
CA ASN A 59 29.86 -13.75 -8.28
C ASN A 59 28.76 -12.86 -8.88
N ILE A 60 28.94 -12.40 -10.14
CA ILE A 60 27.88 -11.67 -10.86
C ILE A 60 26.62 -12.52 -11.00
N ARG A 61 26.75 -13.78 -11.42
CA ARG A 61 25.61 -14.71 -11.53
C ARG A 61 24.94 -14.93 -10.18
N THR A 62 25.72 -15.08 -9.12
CA THR A 62 25.22 -15.24 -7.76
C THR A 62 24.44 -14.00 -7.33
N ALA A 63 24.98 -12.81 -7.55
CA ALA A 63 24.32 -11.55 -7.25
C ALA A 63 22.96 -11.42 -7.98
N MET A 64 22.93 -11.69 -9.29
CA MET A 64 21.71 -11.64 -10.08
C MET A 64 20.65 -12.66 -9.60
N ASN A 65 21.08 -13.88 -9.25
CA ASN A 65 20.17 -14.89 -8.68
C ASN A 65 19.66 -14.49 -7.29
N HIS A 66 20.42 -13.70 -6.55
CA HIS A 66 20.01 -13.14 -5.25
C HIS A 66 19.24 -11.83 -5.37
N GLY A 67 18.84 -11.43 -6.58
CA GLY A 67 17.95 -10.28 -6.79
C GLY A 67 18.66 -8.92 -6.87
N ALA A 68 19.94 -8.89 -7.25
CA ALA A 68 20.55 -7.63 -7.71
C ALA A 68 19.76 -7.08 -8.90
N PHE A 69 19.61 -5.77 -8.93
CA PHE A 69 18.90 -5.10 -10.05
C PHE A 69 19.70 -5.23 -11.35
N ASP A 70 21.00 -4.94 -11.28
CA ASP A 70 21.94 -5.04 -12.38
C ASP A 70 23.36 -5.10 -11.84
N PHE A 71 24.36 -5.12 -12.72
CA PHE A 71 25.77 -5.10 -12.36
C PHE A 71 26.57 -4.14 -13.25
N ALA A 72 27.72 -3.69 -12.73
CA ALA A 72 28.73 -2.95 -13.49
C ALA A 72 30.09 -3.62 -13.32
N THR A 73 30.93 -3.63 -14.35
CA THR A 73 32.27 -4.19 -14.28
C THR A 73 33.34 -3.11 -14.13
N LYS A 74 34.38 -3.39 -13.37
CA LYS A 74 35.56 -2.52 -13.26
C LYS A 74 36.55 -2.80 -14.42
N PRO A 75 37.12 -1.76 -15.07
CA PRO A 75 36.90 -0.34 -14.83
C PRO A 75 35.48 0.08 -15.24
N ILE A 76 34.83 0.92 -14.42
CA ILE A 76 33.44 1.32 -14.65
C ILE A 76 33.37 2.17 -15.93
N ASP A 77 32.56 1.72 -16.89
CA ASP A 77 32.12 2.53 -18.01
C ASP A 77 30.98 3.44 -17.53
N MET A 78 31.21 4.75 -17.60
CA MET A 78 30.25 5.73 -17.09
C MET A 78 28.96 5.79 -17.93
N GLU A 79 29.03 5.56 -19.27
CA GLU A 79 27.84 5.54 -20.11
C GLU A 79 26.96 4.31 -19.81
N ASP A 80 27.58 3.16 -19.54
CA ASP A 80 26.86 1.94 -19.21
C ASP A 80 26.24 2.03 -17.80
N LEU A 81 26.97 2.58 -16.84
CA LEU A 81 26.45 2.83 -15.49
C LEU A 81 25.28 3.82 -15.51
N GLU A 82 25.38 4.91 -16.29
CA GLU A 82 24.31 5.90 -16.44
C GLU A 82 23.03 5.24 -16.95
N ARG A 83 23.13 4.44 -18.02
CA ARG A 83 21.96 3.68 -18.55
C ARG A 83 21.36 2.73 -17.52
N THR A 84 22.20 2.08 -16.73
CA THR A 84 21.72 1.18 -15.67
C THR A 84 20.99 1.94 -14.57
N ILE A 85 21.53 3.11 -14.17
CA ILE A 85 20.88 3.99 -13.18
C ILE A 85 19.56 4.55 -13.73
N GLU A 86 19.52 5.00 -14.99
CA GLU A 86 18.29 5.48 -15.62
C GLU A 86 17.17 4.43 -15.62
N LYS A 87 17.49 3.19 -15.97
CA LYS A 87 16.54 2.06 -15.89
C LYS A 87 16.06 1.82 -14.46
N ALA A 88 16.97 1.92 -13.47
CA ALA A 88 16.61 1.76 -12.08
C ALA A 88 15.66 2.87 -11.61
N VAL A 89 15.96 4.13 -11.96
CA VAL A 89 15.13 5.30 -11.63
C VAL A 89 13.73 5.18 -12.24
N GLU A 90 13.64 4.79 -13.52
CA GLU A 90 12.36 4.58 -14.18
C GLU A 90 11.51 3.52 -13.47
N GLN A 91 12.11 2.38 -13.14
CA GLN A 91 11.40 1.32 -12.43
C GLN A 91 10.99 1.72 -11.02
N ILE A 92 11.85 2.43 -10.29
CA ILE A 92 11.56 2.95 -8.96
C ILE A 92 10.38 3.94 -9.01
N SER A 93 10.39 4.86 -9.96
CA SER A 93 9.32 5.83 -10.15
C SER A 93 7.98 5.16 -10.40
N PHE A 94 7.94 4.16 -11.27
CA PHE A 94 6.74 3.37 -11.53
C PHE A 94 6.22 2.65 -10.28
N ILE A 95 7.12 2.04 -9.49
CA ILE A 95 6.75 1.35 -8.26
C ILE A 95 6.18 2.33 -7.22
N LYS A 96 6.85 3.48 -7.04
CA LYS A 96 6.39 4.51 -6.08
C LYS A 96 5.03 5.10 -6.48
N GLU A 97 4.79 5.32 -7.77
CA GLU A 97 3.51 5.80 -8.27
C GLU A 97 2.38 4.77 -8.02
N ALA A 98 2.61 3.51 -8.36
CA ALA A 98 1.66 2.43 -8.10
C ALA A 98 1.35 2.26 -6.59
N GLN A 99 2.36 2.38 -5.73
CA GLN A 99 2.16 2.34 -4.27
C GLN A 99 1.33 3.52 -3.77
N LYS A 100 1.57 4.72 -4.32
CA LYS A 100 0.79 5.92 -3.97
C LYS A 100 -0.67 5.79 -4.38
N GLU A 101 -0.93 5.33 -5.61
CA GLU A 101 -2.29 5.09 -6.10
C GLU A 101 -3.02 4.05 -5.24
N HIS A 102 -2.33 2.96 -4.90
CA HIS A 102 -2.90 1.92 -4.04
C HIS A 102 -3.29 2.46 -2.67
N HIS A 103 -2.41 3.24 -2.04
CA HIS A 103 -2.69 3.86 -0.74
C HIS A 103 -3.88 4.83 -0.79
N GLN A 104 -3.98 5.64 -1.85
CA GLN A 104 -5.14 6.53 -2.05
C GLN A 104 -6.46 5.76 -2.20
N LEU A 105 -6.44 4.63 -2.91
CA LEU A 105 -7.61 3.77 -3.04
C LEU A 105 -8.02 3.15 -1.70
N GLU A 106 -7.06 2.73 -0.88
CA GLU A 106 -7.33 2.22 0.47
C GLU A 106 -7.95 3.29 1.38
N GLU A 107 -7.44 4.53 1.35
CA GLU A 107 -8.01 5.66 2.09
C GLU A 107 -9.46 5.93 1.68
N ILE A 108 -9.73 6.04 0.37
CA ILE A 108 -11.09 6.25 -0.15
C ILE A 108 -12.01 5.11 0.29
N GLN A 109 -11.56 3.87 0.21
CA GLN A 109 -12.36 2.72 0.62
C GLN A 109 -12.67 2.73 2.12
N TYR A 110 -11.70 3.14 2.94
CA TYR A 110 -11.90 3.32 4.36
C TYR A 110 -12.95 4.39 4.66
N ASP A 111 -12.84 5.56 4.04
CA ASP A 111 -13.78 6.68 4.21
C ASP A 111 -15.21 6.30 3.80
N LEU A 112 -15.35 5.57 2.69
CA LEU A 112 -16.65 5.06 2.24
C LEU A 112 -17.25 4.05 3.22
N ASN A 113 -16.43 3.21 3.86
CA ASN A 113 -16.90 2.26 4.86
C ASN A 113 -17.38 2.99 6.14
N VAL A 114 -16.63 4.00 6.59
CA VAL A 114 -17.03 4.84 7.73
C VAL A 114 -18.34 5.58 7.42
N ALA A 115 -18.47 6.17 6.24
CA ALA A 115 -19.69 6.85 5.83
C ALA A 115 -20.90 5.89 5.81
N ARG A 116 -20.71 4.65 5.33
CA ARG A 116 -21.73 3.60 5.37
C ARG A 116 -22.17 3.26 6.80
N GLU A 117 -21.21 3.09 7.71
CA GLU A 117 -21.51 2.79 9.11
C GLU A 117 -22.31 3.92 9.78
N ILE A 118 -21.92 5.17 9.52
CA ILE A 118 -22.63 6.36 10.02
C ILE A 118 -24.08 6.35 9.48
N GLN A 119 -24.26 6.22 8.16
CA GLN A 119 -25.57 6.20 7.53
C GLN A 119 -26.45 5.09 8.09
N GLN A 120 -25.93 3.88 8.22
CA GLN A 120 -26.66 2.75 8.81
C GLN A 120 -26.97 2.97 10.30
N SER A 121 -26.16 3.76 11.01
CA SER A 121 -26.40 4.03 12.44
C SER A 121 -27.59 4.94 12.68
N ILE A 122 -27.94 5.78 11.69
CA ILE A 122 -29.06 6.73 11.77
C ILE A 122 -30.41 6.01 11.61
N LEU A 123 -30.43 4.90 10.88
CA LEU A 123 -31.65 4.16 10.61
C LEU A 123 -32.17 3.42 11.86
N PRO A 124 -33.48 3.36 12.08
CA PRO A 124 -34.06 2.53 13.14
C PRO A 124 -33.68 1.07 12.97
N LYS A 125 -33.14 0.45 14.05
CA LYS A 125 -32.64 -0.94 14.05
C LYS A 125 -33.42 -1.90 14.93
N GLN A 126 -34.28 -1.39 15.81
CA GLN A 126 -35.05 -2.21 16.74
C GLN A 126 -36.42 -2.55 16.16
N PHE A 127 -36.73 -3.83 16.07
CA PHE A 127 -37.98 -4.34 15.56
C PHE A 127 -38.57 -5.41 16.49
N PRO A 128 -39.87 -5.39 16.78
CA PRO A 128 -40.81 -4.33 16.46
C PRO A 128 -40.51 -3.02 17.22
N PRO A 129 -40.60 -1.83 16.58
CA PRO A 129 -40.23 -0.57 17.23
C PRO A 129 -41.18 -0.14 18.33
N PHE A 130 -42.46 -0.57 18.25
CA PHE A 130 -43.52 -0.21 19.20
C PHE A 130 -44.20 -1.48 19.75
N PRO A 131 -43.55 -2.30 20.58
CA PRO A 131 -44.07 -3.62 21.01
C PRO A 131 -45.35 -3.55 21.86
N GLN A 132 -45.70 -2.38 22.36
CA GLN A 132 -46.95 -2.11 23.12
C GLN A 132 -48.19 -2.03 22.22
N TYR A 133 -48.03 -1.73 20.92
CA TYR A 133 -49.09 -1.65 19.95
C TYR A 133 -49.26 -2.98 19.22
N LYS A 134 -50.31 -3.74 19.58
CA LYS A 134 -50.56 -5.07 19.00
C LYS A 134 -51.44 -5.03 17.74
N GLN A 135 -51.88 -3.87 17.32
CA GLN A 135 -52.77 -3.66 16.19
C GLN A 135 -52.05 -3.72 14.84
N PHE A 136 -50.72 -3.52 14.84
CA PHE A 136 -49.86 -3.58 13.67
C PHE A 136 -48.51 -4.18 14.00
N ASP A 137 -47.83 -4.66 12.98
CA ASP A 137 -46.44 -5.02 13.02
C ASP A 137 -45.67 -4.19 11.97
N LEU A 138 -44.47 -3.76 12.32
CA LEU A 138 -43.68 -2.88 11.47
C LEU A 138 -42.26 -3.45 11.36
N TYR A 139 -41.82 -3.58 10.14
CA TYR A 139 -40.45 -3.99 9.80
C TYR A 139 -39.95 -3.16 8.62
N ALA A 140 -38.70 -2.72 8.66
CA ALA A 140 -38.05 -2.04 7.56
C ALA A 140 -36.59 -2.51 7.44
N THR A 141 -36.10 -2.52 6.22
CA THR A 141 -34.71 -2.82 5.90
C THR A 141 -34.27 -1.97 4.73
N MET A 142 -32.99 -1.61 4.70
CA MET A 142 -32.37 -0.90 3.60
C MET A 142 -31.10 -1.65 3.18
N SER A 143 -30.92 -1.79 1.88
CA SER A 143 -29.71 -2.33 1.27
C SER A 143 -29.23 -1.35 0.20
N ALA A 144 -28.20 -0.59 0.51
CA ALA A 144 -27.62 0.35 -0.44
C ALA A 144 -26.97 -0.38 -1.63
N ALA A 145 -27.23 0.09 -2.84
CA ALA A 145 -26.64 -0.46 -4.07
C ALA A 145 -25.16 -0.13 -4.23
N LYS A 146 -24.71 0.96 -3.63
CA LYS A 146 -23.30 1.40 -3.57
C LYS A 146 -22.81 1.41 -2.13
N ALA A 147 -21.58 1.88 -1.91
CA ALA A 147 -20.99 1.99 -0.58
C ALA A 147 -21.84 2.87 0.36
N VAL A 148 -22.37 3.97 -0.15
CA VAL A 148 -23.31 4.87 0.52
C VAL A 148 -24.52 5.03 -0.40
N GLY A 149 -25.73 5.11 0.15
CA GLY A 149 -26.97 5.29 -0.63
C GLY A 149 -27.65 6.61 -0.26
N GLY A 150 -28.48 7.14 -1.17
CA GLY A 150 -29.36 8.29 -0.90
C GLY A 150 -30.62 7.92 -0.13
N ASP A 151 -30.97 6.63 -0.13
CA ASP A 151 -32.18 6.14 0.49
C ASP A 151 -32.12 6.17 2.02
N PHE A 152 -33.25 6.48 2.64
CA PHE A 152 -33.43 6.30 4.07
C PHE A 152 -34.90 6.06 4.41
N TYR A 153 -35.13 5.50 5.59
CA TYR A 153 -36.46 5.36 6.16
C TYR A 153 -36.46 5.79 7.63
N ASP A 154 -37.62 6.25 8.09
CA ASP A 154 -37.84 6.50 9.50
C ASP A 154 -39.31 6.24 9.84
N PHE A 155 -39.62 5.99 11.10
CA PHE A 155 -40.96 5.83 11.63
C PHE A 155 -41.04 6.29 13.08
N PHE A 156 -42.12 6.96 13.41
CA PHE A 156 -42.35 7.56 14.72
C PHE A 156 -43.84 7.62 15.03
N LEU A 157 -44.18 7.64 16.30
CA LEU A 157 -45.54 7.91 16.74
C LEU A 157 -45.75 9.43 16.75
N VAL A 158 -46.75 9.89 16.04
CA VAL A 158 -47.19 11.29 16.08
C VAL A 158 -47.99 11.53 17.37
N ASP A 159 -48.86 10.57 17.72
CA ASP A 159 -49.60 10.46 18.96
C ASP A 159 -50.04 9.00 19.21
N ASP A 160 -50.82 8.71 20.22
CA ASP A 160 -51.26 7.37 20.58
C ASP A 160 -52.02 6.61 19.50
N ASN A 161 -52.60 7.32 18.51
CA ASN A 161 -53.42 6.78 17.43
C ASN A 161 -52.86 6.97 16.04
N HIS A 162 -51.74 7.71 15.90
CA HIS A 162 -51.18 8.04 14.59
C HIS A 162 -49.73 7.66 14.50
N LEU A 163 -49.42 6.79 13.53
CA LEU A 163 -48.07 6.41 13.13
C LEU A 163 -47.62 7.20 11.91
N GLY A 164 -46.53 7.91 12.01
CA GLY A 164 -45.81 8.51 10.88
C GLY A 164 -44.71 7.59 10.38
N PHE A 165 -44.53 7.53 9.06
CA PHE A 165 -43.38 6.91 8.45
C PHE A 165 -42.90 7.69 7.23
N THR A 166 -41.60 7.62 6.96
CA THR A 166 -40.99 8.26 5.80
C THR A 166 -40.13 7.22 5.08
N ILE A 167 -40.22 7.22 3.76
CA ILE A 167 -39.28 6.57 2.87
C ILE A 167 -38.85 7.64 1.88
N ALA A 168 -37.56 7.91 1.78
CA ALA A 168 -37.04 8.95 0.93
C ALA A 168 -35.78 8.50 0.21
N ASP A 169 -35.59 9.04 -0.97
CA ASP A 169 -34.40 8.92 -1.79
C ASP A 169 -33.83 10.33 -2.02
N VAL A 170 -32.62 10.55 -1.61
CA VAL A 170 -31.88 11.80 -1.88
C VAL A 170 -31.12 11.60 -3.18
N SER A 171 -31.65 12.18 -4.26
CA SER A 171 -30.94 12.19 -5.55
C SER A 171 -29.72 13.10 -5.50
N ASP A 172 -28.61 12.61 -6.07
CA ASP A 172 -27.41 13.42 -6.36
C ASP A 172 -27.69 14.54 -7.35
#